data_e89a2e898673ff74ea139d94bee57a6e
#
_entry.id   e89a2e898673ff74ea139d94bee57a6e
#
_cell.length_a   1.000
_cell.length_b   1.000
_cell.length_c   1.000
_cell.angle_alpha   90.00
_cell.angle_beta   90.00
_cell.angle_gamma   90.00
#
_symmetry.space_group_name_H-M   'P 1'
#
loop_
_entity.id
_entity.type
_entity.pdbx_description
1 polymer ?
#
loop_
_entity_poly.entity_id
_entity_poly.type
_entity_poly.pdbx_seq_one_letter_code
_entity_poly.pdbx_strand_id
1 'polypeptide(L)'
;LNLKMSIKELFNGDDEPMNIDGIDSKNGLINIIFNEDGIANYDIALKDEKTIDDGKSSPLSLKIQNYKVENFKLRYFDESSKIKMVIDSLNHEGTGDFTAQKLDLVTKSTAKVSLDMDKVNYMKNVALTLDAILGIDLEKSKYTFKENKALINQLPLEFDGFIQMVEAGQEYDLKFKTPTSSFKNFLGVIPSAYAANLDNVKTTGDFTVVGFAKGLYSDTTVPKFNIDIVSNNASFKYPDLPKSVQNIVIDTRIINETGILNDTYVSLDNLSFKIDQDVFNAKANIRNITQNAIVDAALKGTINLANLSKAYPIKL
;
A
#
# COMPACT_ATOMS: atom_id res chain seq x y z
N LEU A 1 -19.89 -20.09 -7.10
CA LEU A 1 -18.91 -20.88 -6.38
C LEU A 1 -18.87 -22.30 -6.98
N ASN A 2 -17.68 -22.74 -7.38
CA ASN A 2 -17.43 -24.10 -7.87
C ASN A 2 -16.43 -24.76 -6.95
N LEU A 3 -16.76 -25.97 -6.49
CA LEU A 3 -15.89 -26.81 -5.69
C LEU A 3 -15.38 -27.98 -6.55
N LYS A 4 -14.08 -28.17 -6.62
CA LYS A 4 -13.44 -29.27 -7.32
C LYS A 4 -12.87 -30.25 -6.28
N MET A 5 -13.39 -31.47 -6.27
CA MET A 5 -12.96 -32.51 -5.34
C MET A 5 -13.29 -33.88 -5.90
N SER A 6 -12.58 -34.90 -5.43
CA SER A 6 -12.94 -36.28 -5.73
C SER A 6 -14.23 -36.68 -5.02
N ILE A 7 -15.08 -37.44 -5.71
CA ILE A 7 -16.32 -37.97 -5.10
C ILE A 7 -16.03 -38.85 -3.87
N LYS A 8 -14.84 -39.46 -3.81
CA LYS A 8 -14.42 -40.27 -2.67
C LYS A 8 -14.34 -39.47 -1.38
N GLU A 9 -14.00 -38.18 -1.46
CA GLU A 9 -13.91 -37.29 -0.29
C GLU A 9 -15.24 -37.14 0.47
N LEU A 10 -16.36 -37.32 -0.23
CA LEU A 10 -17.69 -37.29 0.40
C LEU A 10 -17.99 -38.53 1.27
N PHE A 11 -17.17 -39.55 1.19
CA PHE A 11 -17.32 -40.82 1.90
C PHE A 11 -16.19 -41.09 2.91
N ASN A 12 -15.28 -40.12 3.08
CA ASN A 12 -14.25 -40.17 4.11
C ASN A 12 -14.91 -40.10 5.51
N GLY A 13 -14.28 -40.75 6.49
CA GLY A 13 -14.75 -40.69 7.88
C GLY A 13 -14.60 -39.28 8.47
N ASP A 14 -15.33 -39.01 9.55
CA ASP A 14 -15.35 -37.69 10.23
C ASP A 14 -13.98 -37.27 10.76
N ASP A 15 -13.02 -38.17 10.87
CA ASP A 15 -11.66 -37.91 11.38
C ASP A 15 -10.63 -37.63 10.25
N GLU A 16 -11.00 -37.79 8.97
CA GLU A 16 -10.10 -37.55 7.85
C GLU A 16 -10.34 -36.16 7.23
N PRO A 17 -9.26 -35.39 6.95
CA PRO A 17 -9.41 -34.12 6.30
C PRO A 17 -9.99 -34.27 4.89
N MET A 18 -10.98 -33.44 4.53
CA MET A 18 -11.57 -33.43 3.20
C MET A 18 -10.62 -32.73 2.22
N ASN A 19 -10.15 -33.47 1.19
CA ASN A 19 -9.28 -32.89 0.18
C ASN A 19 -10.08 -32.17 -0.90
N ILE A 20 -9.83 -30.86 -1.02
CA ILE A 20 -10.44 -29.99 -2.02
C ILE A 20 -9.35 -29.58 -3.01
N ASP A 21 -9.42 -30.09 -4.24
CA ASP A 21 -8.46 -29.79 -5.30
C ASP A 21 -8.51 -28.31 -5.72
N GLY A 22 -9.69 -27.70 -5.63
CA GLY A 22 -9.82 -26.29 -5.98
C GLY A 22 -11.17 -25.68 -5.60
N ILE A 23 -11.11 -24.37 -5.32
CA ILE A 23 -12.29 -23.53 -5.10
C ILE A 23 -12.25 -22.37 -6.10
N ASP A 24 -13.22 -22.30 -7.00
CA ASP A 24 -13.37 -21.18 -7.93
C ASP A 24 -14.62 -20.37 -7.57
N SER A 25 -14.48 -19.06 -7.48
CA SER A 25 -15.58 -18.14 -7.24
C SER A 25 -15.52 -16.94 -8.17
N LYS A 26 -16.67 -16.48 -8.65
CA LYS A 26 -16.76 -15.36 -9.61
C LYS A 26 -17.85 -14.38 -9.22
N ASN A 27 -17.60 -13.09 -9.54
CA ASN A 27 -18.56 -11.99 -9.41
C ASN A 27 -19.10 -11.83 -7.97
N GLY A 28 -18.25 -12.01 -6.99
CA GLY A 28 -18.61 -11.87 -5.58
C GLY A 28 -18.52 -10.43 -5.09
N LEU A 29 -19.30 -10.12 -4.06
CA LEU A 29 -19.23 -8.88 -3.31
C LEU A 29 -19.00 -9.21 -1.82
N ILE A 30 -17.95 -8.64 -1.25
CA ILE A 30 -17.65 -8.73 0.18
C ILE A 30 -17.78 -7.32 0.76
N ASN A 31 -18.61 -7.17 1.79
CA ASN A 31 -18.72 -5.93 2.54
C ASN A 31 -18.28 -6.18 3.98
N ILE A 32 -17.24 -5.49 4.41
CA ILE A 32 -16.75 -5.45 5.78
C ILE A 32 -17.03 -4.04 6.28
N ILE A 33 -17.87 -3.91 7.29
CA ILE A 33 -18.32 -2.63 7.81
C ILE A 33 -18.14 -2.63 9.33
N PHE A 34 -17.42 -1.66 9.85
CA PHE A 34 -17.34 -1.35 11.27
C PHE A 34 -18.13 -0.07 11.52
N ASN A 35 -18.97 -0.07 12.55
CA ASN A 35 -19.69 1.12 12.98
C ASN A 35 -18.79 2.06 13.80
N GLU A 36 -19.37 3.18 14.29
CA GLU A 36 -18.65 4.16 15.14
C GLU A 36 -18.09 3.54 16.43
N ASP A 37 -18.73 2.48 16.95
CA ASP A 37 -18.28 1.75 18.14
C ASP A 37 -17.22 0.66 17.83
N GLY A 38 -16.80 0.50 16.56
CA GLY A 38 -15.85 -0.51 16.12
C GLY A 38 -16.45 -1.92 16.02
N ILE A 39 -17.77 -2.07 16.01
CA ILE A 39 -18.47 -3.37 15.89
C ILE A 39 -18.58 -3.73 14.41
N ALA A 40 -18.09 -4.93 14.05
CA ALA A 40 -18.12 -5.42 12.68
C ALA A 40 -19.49 -6.00 12.29
N ASN A 41 -19.89 -5.82 11.01
CA ASN A 41 -21.13 -6.37 10.47
C ASN A 41 -21.16 -7.91 10.39
N TYR A 42 -20.04 -8.56 10.56
CA TYR A 42 -19.91 -10.02 10.61
C TYR A 42 -19.82 -10.59 12.04
N ASP A 43 -19.78 -9.74 13.06
CA ASP A 43 -19.86 -10.15 14.48
C ASP A 43 -21.31 -10.42 14.88
N ILE A 44 -21.86 -11.49 14.28
CA ILE A 44 -23.25 -11.93 14.45
C ILE A 44 -23.39 -13.12 15.40
N ALA A 45 -22.27 -13.61 15.94
CA ALA A 45 -22.30 -14.71 16.90
C ALA A 45 -22.95 -14.22 18.21
N LEU A 46 -24.05 -14.85 18.60
CA LEU A 46 -24.62 -14.68 19.93
C LEU A 46 -23.54 -15.10 20.94
N LYS A 47 -23.15 -14.19 21.81
CA LYS A 47 -22.31 -14.52 22.98
C LYS A 47 -23.21 -15.30 23.94
N ASP A 48 -23.43 -16.59 23.67
CA ASP A 48 -24.03 -17.49 24.65
C ASP A 48 -23.06 -17.67 25.81
N GLU A 49 -23.40 -17.11 26.96
CA GLU A 49 -22.62 -17.21 28.20
C GLU A 49 -22.53 -18.69 28.73
N LYS A 50 -23.04 -19.68 27.99
CA LYS A 50 -23.10 -21.10 28.39
C LYS A 50 -22.97 -22.06 27.20
N THR A 51 -22.00 -21.94 26.35
CA THR A 51 -21.53 -23.12 25.63
C THR A 51 -20.52 -23.83 26.53
N ILE A 52 -21.02 -24.88 27.22
CA ILE A 52 -20.14 -25.91 27.76
C ILE A 52 -19.48 -26.52 26.52
N ASP A 53 -18.19 -26.25 26.37
CA ASP A 53 -17.33 -26.91 25.39
C ASP A 53 -17.25 -28.36 25.78
N ASP A 54 -18.12 -29.20 25.18
CA ASP A 54 -18.12 -30.64 25.39
C ASP A 54 -17.04 -31.36 24.58
N GLY A 55 -16.06 -30.61 24.09
CA GLY A 55 -14.78 -31.16 23.59
C GLY A 55 -14.90 -32.01 22.33
N LYS A 56 -16.03 -31.95 21.60
CA LYS A 56 -16.32 -32.82 20.45
C LYS A 56 -16.54 -32.14 19.12
N SER A 57 -16.27 -30.87 19.00
CA SER A 57 -16.18 -30.28 17.67
C SER A 57 -14.80 -30.58 17.08
N SER A 58 -14.65 -31.67 16.35
CA SER A 58 -13.50 -31.82 15.46
C SER A 58 -13.55 -30.67 14.49
N PRO A 59 -12.53 -29.79 14.44
CA PRO A 59 -12.52 -28.72 13.47
C PRO A 59 -12.57 -29.33 12.07
N LEU A 60 -13.49 -28.89 11.22
CA LEU A 60 -13.59 -29.35 9.84
C LEU A 60 -12.23 -29.04 9.16
N SER A 61 -11.43 -30.10 8.97
CA SER A 61 -10.12 -29.99 8.34
C SER A 61 -10.30 -30.02 6.81
N LEU A 62 -10.15 -28.90 6.16
CA LEU A 62 -10.23 -28.78 4.70
C LEU A 62 -8.83 -28.64 4.12
N LYS A 63 -8.43 -29.60 3.29
CA LYS A 63 -7.19 -29.53 2.53
C LYS A 63 -7.45 -28.89 1.17
N ILE A 64 -7.31 -27.57 1.11
CA ILE A 64 -7.48 -26.80 -0.12
C ILE A 64 -6.11 -26.66 -0.79
N GLN A 65 -5.97 -27.08 -2.06
CA GLN A 65 -4.72 -26.96 -2.80
C GLN A 65 -4.67 -25.66 -3.60
N ASN A 66 -5.78 -25.30 -4.23
CA ASN A 66 -5.88 -24.14 -5.09
C ASN A 66 -7.17 -23.39 -4.83
N TYR A 67 -7.11 -22.08 -4.90
CA TYR A 67 -8.32 -21.27 -4.93
C TYR A 67 -8.17 -20.14 -5.96
N LYS A 68 -9.30 -19.71 -6.51
CA LYS A 68 -9.39 -18.63 -7.46
C LYS A 68 -10.64 -17.82 -7.26
N VAL A 69 -10.48 -16.50 -7.21
CA VAL A 69 -11.57 -15.54 -7.25
C VAL A 69 -11.41 -14.65 -8.48
N GLU A 70 -12.50 -14.44 -9.23
CA GLU A 70 -12.52 -13.63 -10.44
C GLU A 70 -13.58 -12.54 -10.32
N ASN A 71 -13.19 -11.31 -10.65
CA ASN A 71 -14.08 -10.15 -10.68
C ASN A 71 -14.84 -9.93 -9.36
N PHE A 72 -14.13 -9.98 -8.25
CA PHE A 72 -14.70 -9.66 -6.94
C PHE A 72 -14.63 -8.18 -6.65
N LYS A 73 -15.57 -7.73 -5.82
CA LYS A 73 -15.55 -6.41 -5.21
C LYS A 73 -15.50 -6.57 -3.69
N LEU A 74 -14.51 -5.92 -3.06
CA LEU A 74 -14.41 -5.84 -1.61
C LEU A 74 -14.58 -4.38 -1.19
N ARG A 75 -15.44 -4.14 -0.21
CA ARG A 75 -15.63 -2.86 0.45
C ARG A 75 -15.29 -3.01 1.92
N TYR A 76 -14.38 -2.21 2.40
CA TYR A 76 -14.02 -2.08 3.80
C TYR A 76 -14.33 -0.65 4.23
N PHE A 77 -15.29 -0.50 5.11
CA PHE A 77 -15.72 0.78 5.66
C PHE A 77 -15.61 0.71 7.18
N ASP A 78 -14.78 1.54 7.74
CA ASP A 78 -14.58 1.64 9.17
C ASP A 78 -14.87 3.09 9.60
N GLU A 79 -16.02 3.27 10.25
CA GLU A 79 -16.48 4.59 10.70
C GLU A 79 -15.67 5.07 11.90
N SER A 80 -15.19 4.16 12.74
CA SER A 80 -14.40 4.49 13.94
C SER A 80 -13.04 5.08 13.60
N SER A 81 -12.32 4.47 12.64
CA SER A 81 -11.03 4.92 12.15
C SER A 81 -11.12 5.82 10.90
N LYS A 82 -12.35 6.07 10.39
CA LYS A 82 -12.65 6.87 9.19
C LYS A 82 -11.92 6.38 7.94
N ILE A 83 -11.81 5.07 7.81
CA ILE A 83 -11.20 4.42 6.66
C ILE A 83 -12.30 3.92 5.71
N LYS A 84 -12.15 4.25 4.43
CA LYS A 84 -12.98 3.71 3.36
C LYS A 84 -12.09 3.17 2.27
N MET A 85 -12.06 1.84 2.13
CA MET A 85 -11.32 1.16 1.08
C MET A 85 -12.26 0.40 0.16
N VAL A 86 -12.05 0.52 -1.14
CA VAL A 86 -12.74 -0.27 -2.16
C VAL A 86 -11.70 -0.95 -3.03
N ILE A 87 -11.77 -2.27 -3.09
CA ILE A 87 -11.02 -3.09 -4.05
C ILE A 87 -12.03 -3.55 -5.10
N ASP A 88 -11.85 -3.12 -6.32
CA ASP A 88 -12.71 -3.43 -7.46
C ASP A 88 -12.00 -4.33 -8.46
N SER A 89 -12.78 -5.13 -9.19
CA SER A 89 -12.27 -6.04 -10.23
C SER A 89 -11.13 -6.93 -9.71
N LEU A 90 -11.23 -7.40 -8.47
CA LEU A 90 -10.22 -8.26 -7.85
C LEU A 90 -10.22 -9.62 -8.54
N ASN A 91 -9.08 -9.95 -9.13
CA ASN A 91 -8.76 -11.32 -9.53
C ASN A 91 -7.61 -11.77 -8.63
N HIS A 92 -7.78 -12.89 -7.97
CA HIS A 92 -6.81 -13.41 -7.02
C HIS A 92 -6.81 -14.92 -7.07
N GLU A 93 -5.65 -15.50 -7.23
CA GLU A 93 -5.45 -16.95 -7.19
C GLU A 93 -4.32 -17.30 -6.24
N GLY A 94 -4.44 -18.42 -5.58
CA GLY A 94 -3.45 -18.89 -4.64
C GLY A 94 -3.34 -20.40 -4.60
N THR A 95 -2.14 -20.85 -4.28
CA THR A 95 -1.78 -22.26 -4.13
C THR A 95 -1.03 -22.43 -2.81
N GLY A 96 -1.49 -23.37 -1.97
CA GLY A 96 -0.88 -23.67 -0.69
C GLY A 96 -1.56 -24.84 0.02
N ASP A 97 -0.94 -25.37 1.05
CA ASP A 97 -1.53 -26.41 1.91
C ASP A 97 -2.18 -25.79 3.14
N PHE A 98 -3.47 -25.55 3.08
CA PHE A 98 -4.23 -24.90 4.16
C PHE A 98 -4.54 -25.81 5.36
N THR A 99 -4.09 -27.07 5.34
CA THR A 99 -4.19 -27.93 6.53
C THR A 99 -3.05 -27.72 7.52
N ALA A 100 -1.95 -27.17 7.04
CA ALA A 100 -0.77 -26.95 7.87
C ALA A 100 -0.91 -25.66 8.67
N GLN A 101 -0.50 -25.68 9.94
CA GLN A 101 -0.40 -24.47 10.75
C GLN A 101 0.65 -23.48 10.21
N LYS A 102 1.61 -24.00 9.43
CA LYS A 102 2.65 -23.25 8.72
C LYS A 102 2.63 -23.62 7.27
N LEU A 103 2.37 -22.65 6.41
CA LEU A 103 2.29 -22.87 4.97
C LEU A 103 2.94 -21.72 4.19
N ASP A 104 3.36 -22.04 2.99
CA ASP A 104 3.71 -21.06 1.98
C ASP A 104 2.55 -20.94 1.00
N LEU A 105 2.06 -19.72 0.83
CA LEU A 105 0.99 -19.38 -0.09
C LEU A 105 1.56 -18.60 -1.27
N VAL A 106 1.58 -19.20 -2.45
CA VAL A 106 1.96 -18.53 -3.69
C VAL A 106 0.72 -17.89 -4.29
N THR A 107 0.74 -16.58 -4.49
CA THR A 107 -0.43 -15.85 -4.97
C THR A 107 -0.13 -14.94 -6.13
N LYS A 108 -1.17 -14.72 -6.96
CA LYS A 108 -1.19 -13.66 -7.98
C LYS A 108 -2.48 -12.88 -7.85
N SER A 109 -2.35 -11.56 -7.91
CA SER A 109 -3.49 -10.67 -7.72
C SER A 109 -3.45 -9.53 -8.72
N THR A 110 -4.63 -9.14 -9.20
CA THR A 110 -4.85 -7.87 -9.91
C THR A 110 -6.10 -7.22 -9.37
N ALA A 111 -6.08 -5.92 -9.18
CA ALA A 111 -7.23 -5.17 -8.67
C ALA A 111 -7.15 -3.68 -9.04
N LYS A 112 -8.24 -2.96 -8.78
CA LYS A 112 -8.26 -1.49 -8.69
C LYS A 112 -8.59 -1.11 -7.26
N VAL A 113 -7.73 -0.30 -6.64
CA VAL A 113 -7.84 0.09 -5.24
C VAL A 113 -8.16 1.56 -5.12
N SER A 114 -9.15 1.88 -4.30
CA SER A 114 -9.45 3.23 -3.85
C SER A 114 -9.38 3.28 -2.33
N LEU A 115 -8.73 4.29 -1.77
CA LEU A 115 -8.53 4.45 -0.33
C LEU A 115 -8.73 5.91 0.07
N ASP A 116 -9.73 6.12 0.92
CA ASP A 116 -9.94 7.39 1.61
C ASP A 116 -9.67 7.19 3.10
N MET A 117 -8.95 8.12 3.72
CA MET A 117 -8.71 8.15 5.17
C MET A 117 -8.91 9.58 5.67
N ASP A 118 -9.75 9.74 6.69
CA ASP A 118 -10.11 11.03 7.30
C ASP A 118 -10.37 12.16 6.27
N LYS A 119 -11.20 11.87 5.26
CA LYS A 119 -11.58 12.76 4.14
C LYS A 119 -10.49 13.05 3.11
N VAL A 120 -9.30 12.48 3.25
CA VAL A 120 -8.23 12.58 2.26
C VAL A 120 -8.27 11.37 1.35
N ASN A 121 -8.31 11.58 0.04
CA ASN A 121 -8.22 10.51 -0.94
C ASN A 121 -6.74 10.19 -1.22
N TYR A 122 -6.28 9.05 -0.73
CA TYR A 122 -4.91 8.57 -0.93
C TYR A 122 -4.75 7.78 -2.21
N MET A 123 -5.78 7.01 -2.60
CA MET A 123 -5.79 6.23 -3.84
C MET A 123 -7.14 6.36 -4.53
N LYS A 124 -7.12 6.60 -5.84
CA LYS A 124 -8.32 6.66 -6.66
C LYS A 124 -8.19 5.75 -7.87
N ASN A 125 -8.87 4.59 -7.80
CA ASN A 125 -8.82 3.57 -8.87
C ASN A 125 -7.40 3.17 -9.28
N VAL A 126 -6.48 3.09 -8.31
CA VAL A 126 -5.09 2.72 -8.54
C VAL A 126 -5.03 1.26 -8.97
N ALA A 127 -4.47 0.99 -10.14
CA ALA A 127 -4.27 -0.38 -10.62
C ALA A 127 -3.17 -1.04 -9.79
N LEU A 128 -3.46 -2.21 -9.22
CA LEU A 128 -2.54 -3.02 -8.45
C LEU A 128 -2.36 -4.38 -9.11
N THR A 129 -1.10 -4.78 -9.28
CA THR A 129 -0.73 -6.16 -9.59
C THR A 129 0.23 -6.63 -8.50
N LEU A 130 0.04 -7.84 -7.99
CA LEU A 130 0.86 -8.41 -6.93
C LEU A 130 1.14 -9.89 -7.22
N ASP A 131 2.40 -10.23 -7.36
CA ASP A 131 2.93 -11.60 -7.30
C ASP A 131 3.63 -11.76 -5.95
N ALA A 132 3.14 -12.68 -5.11
CA ALA A 132 3.62 -12.81 -3.74
C ALA A 132 3.82 -14.26 -3.33
N ILE A 133 4.84 -14.49 -2.49
CA ILE A 133 5.01 -15.70 -1.70
C ILE A 133 4.89 -15.32 -0.22
N LEU A 134 3.80 -15.78 0.41
CA LEU A 134 3.47 -15.49 1.79
C LEU A 134 3.74 -16.73 2.64
N GLY A 135 4.67 -16.64 3.58
CA GLY A 135 4.80 -17.61 4.67
C GLY A 135 3.78 -17.28 5.75
N ILE A 136 2.85 -18.17 6.01
CA ILE A 136 1.80 -18.02 7.03
C ILE A 136 2.10 -18.95 8.19
N ASP A 137 2.20 -18.41 9.40
CA ASP A 137 2.31 -19.16 10.66
C ASP A 137 1.08 -18.80 11.51
N LEU A 138 0.09 -19.68 11.49
CA LEU A 138 -1.20 -19.47 12.18
C LEU A 138 -1.05 -19.52 13.72
N GLU A 139 -0.13 -20.32 14.23
CA GLU A 139 0.17 -20.41 15.68
C GLU A 139 0.65 -19.06 16.22
N LYS A 140 1.51 -18.38 15.44
CA LYS A 140 2.13 -17.10 15.83
C LYS A 140 1.37 -15.92 15.26
N SER A 141 0.34 -16.14 14.46
CA SER A 141 -0.36 -15.10 13.69
C SER A 141 0.63 -14.22 12.90
N LYS A 142 1.65 -14.88 12.29
CA LYS A 142 2.73 -14.22 11.57
C LYS A 142 2.64 -14.46 10.07
N TYR A 143 2.73 -13.36 9.31
CA TYR A 143 2.66 -13.32 7.86
C TYR A 143 3.98 -12.80 7.31
N THR A 144 4.77 -13.68 6.71
CA THR A 144 6.10 -13.37 6.16
C THR A 144 6.02 -13.17 4.66
N PHE A 145 6.42 -12.01 4.19
CA PHE A 145 6.56 -11.68 2.77
C PHE A 145 7.96 -12.13 2.31
N LYS A 146 8.04 -13.20 1.53
CA LYS A 146 9.34 -13.80 1.13
C LYS A 146 9.93 -13.14 -0.11
N GLU A 147 9.19 -13.21 -1.22
CA GLU A 147 9.55 -12.60 -2.49
C GLU A 147 8.29 -11.99 -3.08
N ASN A 148 8.19 -10.67 -3.07
CA ASN A 148 6.98 -10.01 -3.48
C ASN A 148 7.30 -8.90 -4.47
N LYS A 149 6.56 -8.91 -5.58
CA LYS A 149 6.64 -7.91 -6.63
C LYS A 149 5.27 -7.34 -6.88
N ALA A 150 5.15 -6.04 -6.76
CA ALA A 150 3.93 -5.32 -7.06
C ALA A 150 4.14 -4.30 -8.18
N LEU A 151 3.05 -3.98 -8.88
CA LEU A 151 2.94 -2.77 -9.68
C LEU A 151 1.81 -1.93 -9.09
N ILE A 152 2.11 -0.71 -8.71
CA ILE A 152 1.13 0.29 -8.25
C ILE A 152 0.98 1.29 -9.39
N ASN A 153 -0.10 1.22 -10.16
CA ASN A 153 -0.21 1.77 -11.50
C ASN A 153 0.92 1.23 -12.40
N GLN A 154 1.94 2.04 -12.66
CA GLN A 154 3.13 1.67 -13.45
C GLN A 154 4.39 1.61 -12.57
N LEU A 155 4.29 1.89 -11.27
CA LEU A 155 5.41 1.90 -10.36
C LEU A 155 5.71 0.50 -9.85
N PRO A 156 6.86 -0.10 -10.18
CA PRO A 156 7.25 -1.39 -9.62
C PRO A 156 7.68 -1.22 -8.17
N LEU A 157 7.30 -2.17 -7.33
CA LEU A 157 7.66 -2.26 -5.93
C LEU A 157 8.08 -3.69 -5.59
N GLU A 158 9.23 -3.84 -4.97
CA GLU A 158 9.70 -5.08 -4.36
C GLU A 158 9.68 -4.89 -2.83
N PHE A 159 9.22 -5.89 -2.10
CA PHE A 159 9.18 -5.83 -0.65
C PHE A 159 9.32 -7.21 -0.01
N ASP A 160 9.89 -7.23 1.18
CA ASP A 160 10.08 -8.41 2.03
C ASP A 160 9.93 -8.04 3.51
N GLY A 161 9.87 -9.07 4.35
CA GLY A 161 9.74 -8.91 5.80
C GLY A 161 8.54 -9.62 6.38
N PHE A 162 7.96 -9.09 7.45
CA PHE A 162 6.80 -9.71 8.07
C PHE A 162 5.88 -8.71 8.76
N ILE A 163 4.64 -9.17 8.98
CA ILE A 163 3.66 -8.59 9.90
C ILE A 163 3.23 -9.71 10.85
N GLN A 164 3.23 -9.43 12.16
CA GLN A 164 2.79 -10.37 13.19
C GLN A 164 1.74 -9.71 14.07
N MET A 165 0.60 -10.38 14.27
CA MET A 165 -0.40 -9.95 15.24
C MET A 165 0.11 -10.31 16.62
N VAL A 166 0.13 -9.35 17.53
CA VAL A 166 0.52 -9.50 18.94
C VAL A 166 -0.54 -8.88 19.83
N GLU A 167 -0.54 -9.18 21.13
CA GLU A 167 -1.55 -8.66 22.05
C GLU A 167 -1.64 -7.11 22.05
N ALA A 168 -0.52 -6.44 21.89
CA ALA A 168 -0.44 -4.97 21.89
C ALA A 168 -0.74 -4.33 20.52
N GLY A 169 -1.03 -5.09 19.47
CA GLY A 169 -1.28 -4.60 18.12
C GLY A 169 -0.62 -5.43 17.02
N GLN A 170 0.12 -4.80 16.14
CA GLN A 170 0.77 -5.46 15.01
C GLN A 170 2.26 -5.12 14.99
N GLU A 171 3.11 -6.14 14.97
CA GLU A 171 4.56 -5.96 14.82
C GLU A 171 4.94 -6.03 13.34
N TYR A 172 5.70 -5.04 12.89
CA TYR A 172 6.18 -4.90 11.52
C TYR A 172 7.70 -5.01 11.46
N ASP A 173 8.22 -5.72 10.47
CA ASP A 173 9.60 -5.63 10.01
C ASP A 173 9.57 -5.75 8.49
N LEU A 174 9.40 -4.65 7.80
CA LEU A 174 9.24 -4.57 6.35
C LEU A 174 10.36 -3.77 5.72
N LYS A 175 10.84 -4.22 4.57
CA LYS A 175 11.73 -3.48 3.67
C LYS A 175 11.08 -3.41 2.31
N PHE A 176 11.27 -2.30 1.62
CA PHE A 176 10.76 -2.12 0.28
C PHE A 176 11.68 -1.25 -0.55
N LYS A 177 11.63 -1.47 -1.85
CA LYS A 177 12.34 -0.65 -2.82
C LYS A 177 11.59 -0.62 -4.15
N THR A 178 11.75 0.46 -4.89
CA THR A 178 11.44 0.48 -6.30
C THR A 178 12.72 0.10 -7.06
N PRO A 179 12.71 -0.86 -7.98
CA PRO A 179 13.71 -0.89 -9.04
C PRO A 179 13.74 0.46 -9.76
N THR A 180 14.87 0.82 -10.39
CA THR A 180 14.96 2.07 -11.18
C THR A 180 13.73 2.22 -12.05
N SER A 181 12.99 3.30 -11.85
CA SER A 181 11.71 3.56 -12.50
C SER A 181 11.67 4.95 -13.11
N SER A 182 10.78 5.15 -14.07
CA SER A 182 10.63 6.47 -14.68
C SER A 182 9.98 7.46 -13.70
N PHE A 183 10.40 8.70 -13.77
CA PHE A 183 9.83 9.79 -12.98
C PHE A 183 8.30 9.92 -13.21
N LYS A 184 7.82 9.56 -14.39
CA LYS A 184 6.39 9.49 -14.70
C LYS A 184 5.64 8.50 -13.79
N ASN A 185 6.21 7.33 -13.55
CA ASN A 185 5.59 6.30 -12.71
C ASN A 185 5.44 6.76 -11.27
N PHE A 186 6.42 7.52 -10.77
CA PHE A 186 6.33 8.16 -9.46
C PHE A 186 5.20 9.19 -9.39
N LEU A 187 5.10 10.08 -10.37
CA LEU A 187 4.01 11.07 -10.39
C LEU A 187 2.62 10.40 -10.38
N GLY A 188 2.51 9.23 -11.02
CA GLY A 188 1.26 8.46 -11.10
C GLY A 188 0.80 7.82 -9.77
N VAL A 189 1.62 7.85 -8.71
CA VAL A 189 1.25 7.32 -7.37
C VAL A 189 1.12 8.42 -6.32
N ILE A 190 1.41 9.69 -6.67
CA ILE A 190 1.18 10.82 -5.78
C ILE A 190 -0.33 10.97 -5.60
N PRO A 191 -0.84 10.99 -4.34
CA PRO A 191 -2.26 11.18 -4.10
C PRO A 191 -2.82 12.44 -4.76
N SER A 192 -4.01 12.34 -5.35
CA SER A 192 -4.65 13.45 -6.08
C SER A 192 -4.88 14.70 -5.21
N ALA A 193 -4.95 14.53 -3.90
CA ALA A 193 -5.03 15.64 -2.94
C ALA A 193 -3.79 16.56 -2.97
N TYR A 194 -2.62 16.01 -3.39
CA TYR A 194 -1.35 16.74 -3.44
C TYR A 194 -0.89 17.05 -4.86
N ALA A 195 -1.48 16.46 -5.87
CA ALA A 195 -1.03 16.50 -7.25
C ALA A 195 -2.19 16.63 -8.24
N ALA A 196 -2.94 17.71 -8.17
CA ALA A 196 -3.98 18.00 -9.16
C ALA A 196 -3.34 18.25 -10.54
N ASN A 197 -3.90 17.60 -11.60
CA ASN A 197 -3.55 17.85 -13.01
C ASN A 197 -2.18 17.33 -13.50
N LEU A 198 -1.69 16.20 -12.98
CA LEU A 198 -0.47 15.56 -13.51
C LEU A 198 -0.70 14.69 -14.76
N ASP A 199 -1.92 14.40 -15.15
CA ASP A 199 -2.27 13.44 -16.20
C ASP A 199 -1.65 13.72 -17.58
N ASN A 200 -1.45 15.00 -17.91
CA ASN A 200 -0.92 15.44 -19.19
C ASN A 200 0.51 15.96 -19.13
N VAL A 201 1.19 15.78 -18.02
CA VAL A 201 2.56 16.24 -17.83
C VAL A 201 3.53 15.34 -18.59
N LYS A 202 4.39 15.93 -19.43
CA LYS A 202 5.49 15.20 -20.06
C LYS A 202 6.66 15.15 -19.11
N THR A 203 7.19 13.95 -18.86
CA THR A 203 8.30 13.73 -17.93
C THR A 203 9.40 12.89 -18.56
N THR A 204 10.63 13.08 -18.09
CA THR A 204 11.79 12.22 -18.36
C THR A 204 12.57 12.01 -17.08
N GLY A 205 13.49 11.05 -17.08
CA GLY A 205 14.38 10.75 -15.97
C GLY A 205 13.87 9.63 -15.10
N ASP A 206 14.75 9.23 -14.19
CA ASP A 206 14.58 8.08 -13.30
C ASP A 206 14.41 8.54 -11.86
N PHE A 207 13.80 7.64 -11.08
CA PHE A 207 13.71 7.83 -9.65
C PHE A 207 13.78 6.47 -8.93
N THR A 208 14.22 6.50 -7.68
CA THR A 208 14.28 5.34 -6.80
C THR A 208 13.69 5.67 -5.45
N VAL A 209 13.00 4.69 -4.85
CA VAL A 209 12.58 4.71 -3.46
C VAL A 209 13.15 3.48 -2.78
N VAL A 210 13.73 3.66 -1.60
CA VAL A 210 14.15 2.58 -0.70
C VAL A 210 13.65 2.92 0.68
N GLY A 211 13.11 1.95 1.39
CA GLY A 211 12.63 2.21 2.73
C GLY A 211 12.47 0.97 3.59
N PHE A 212 12.22 1.22 4.84
CA PHE A 212 11.83 0.20 5.81
C PHE A 212 10.77 0.74 6.78
N ALA A 213 10.02 -0.18 7.40
CA ALA A 213 9.15 0.09 8.52
C ALA A 213 9.34 -1.02 9.56
N LYS A 214 9.70 -0.67 10.82
CA LYS A 214 10.02 -1.63 11.87
C LYS A 214 9.50 -1.20 13.23
N GLY A 215 8.79 -2.09 13.90
CA GLY A 215 8.27 -1.91 15.26
C GLY A 215 6.77 -2.14 15.37
N LEU A 216 6.22 -1.76 16.51
CA LEU A 216 4.82 -1.97 16.87
C LEU A 216 3.93 -0.87 16.26
N TYR A 217 2.82 -1.29 15.64
CA TYR A 217 1.68 -0.46 15.33
C TYR A 217 0.57 -0.74 16.35
N SER A 218 0.10 0.31 17.02
CA SER A 218 -0.97 0.26 18.01
C SER A 218 -1.73 1.58 18.00
N ASP A 219 -2.67 1.77 18.91
CA ASP A 219 -3.42 3.04 19.07
C ASP A 219 -2.52 4.25 19.35
N THR A 220 -1.32 4.03 19.92
CA THR A 220 -0.41 5.08 20.36
C THR A 220 0.93 5.09 19.64
N THR A 221 1.25 4.04 18.90
CA THR A 221 2.56 3.89 18.25
C THR A 221 2.43 3.54 16.77
N VAL A 222 3.38 4.00 15.98
CA VAL A 222 3.61 3.57 14.60
C VAL A 222 4.97 2.90 14.48
N PRO A 223 5.19 2.00 13.51
CA PRO A 223 6.55 1.51 13.25
C PRO A 223 7.51 2.67 12.99
N LYS A 224 8.74 2.56 13.43
CA LYS A 224 9.81 3.46 13.00
C LYS A 224 10.08 3.22 11.52
N PHE A 225 10.29 4.26 10.75
CA PHE A 225 10.54 4.13 9.32
C PHE A 225 11.52 5.16 8.78
N ASN A 226 12.15 4.81 7.69
CA ASN A 226 12.87 5.71 6.81
C ASN A 226 12.51 5.39 5.36
N ILE A 227 12.20 6.40 4.59
CA ILE A 227 11.88 6.31 3.17
C ILE A 227 12.78 7.30 2.44
N ASP A 228 13.76 6.79 1.72
CA ASP A 228 14.67 7.57 0.89
C ASP A 228 14.10 7.66 -0.54
N ILE A 229 14.02 8.86 -1.09
CA ILE A 229 13.52 9.14 -2.44
C ILE A 229 14.58 9.96 -3.17
N VAL A 230 15.11 9.40 -4.26
CA VAL A 230 16.19 9.99 -5.03
C VAL A 230 15.83 10.05 -6.52
N SER A 231 16.12 11.20 -7.15
CA SER A 231 16.10 11.37 -8.60
C SER A 231 17.31 12.20 -9.04
N ASN A 232 18.00 11.80 -10.10
CA ASN A 232 19.27 12.42 -10.46
C ASN A 232 19.21 13.29 -11.73
N ASN A 233 18.25 13.12 -12.60
CA ASN A 233 18.13 13.89 -13.84
C ASN A 233 16.72 13.79 -14.40
N ALA A 234 15.75 14.25 -13.64
CA ALA A 234 14.38 14.27 -14.11
C ALA A 234 14.04 15.60 -14.82
N SER A 235 12.97 15.56 -15.57
CA SER A 235 12.34 16.75 -16.11
C SER A 235 10.83 16.63 -16.13
N PHE A 236 10.15 17.76 -16.09
CA PHE A 236 8.72 17.77 -16.38
C PHE A 236 8.33 19.03 -17.15
N LYS A 237 7.24 18.91 -17.91
CA LYS A 237 6.65 20.04 -18.63
C LYS A 237 5.13 19.96 -18.56
N TYR A 238 4.51 20.97 -18.03
CA TYR A 238 3.08 21.19 -18.13
C TYR A 238 2.68 21.58 -19.54
N PRO A 239 1.54 21.10 -20.08
CA PRO A 239 1.07 21.43 -21.42
C PRO A 239 0.93 22.95 -21.65
N ASP A 240 0.42 23.64 -20.64
CA ASP A 240 0.08 25.08 -20.70
C ASP A 240 1.26 26.01 -20.38
N LEU A 241 2.41 25.44 -19.95
CA LEU A 241 3.59 26.25 -19.68
C LEU A 241 4.58 26.19 -20.84
N PRO A 242 5.12 27.33 -21.29
CA PRO A 242 6.03 27.37 -22.45
C PRO A 242 7.38 26.73 -22.18
N LYS A 243 7.84 26.72 -20.92
CA LYS A 243 9.14 26.14 -20.51
C LYS A 243 8.97 24.88 -19.68
N SER A 244 9.94 23.99 -19.76
CA SER A 244 10.06 22.80 -18.93
C SER A 244 10.96 23.07 -17.73
N VAL A 245 10.72 22.33 -16.65
CA VAL A 245 11.67 22.18 -15.54
C VAL A 245 12.58 21.02 -15.90
N GLN A 246 13.89 21.23 -15.87
CA GLN A 246 14.91 20.30 -16.32
C GLN A 246 16.00 20.11 -15.28
N ASN A 247 16.80 19.07 -15.46
CA ASN A 247 17.92 18.71 -14.57
C ASN A 247 17.48 18.65 -13.11
N ILE A 248 16.30 18.06 -12.87
CA ILE A 248 15.77 17.92 -11.53
C ILE A 248 16.58 16.84 -10.81
N VAL A 249 17.19 17.24 -9.71
CA VAL A 249 17.85 16.35 -8.75
C VAL A 249 17.09 16.47 -7.44
N ILE A 250 16.63 15.34 -6.94
CA ILE A 250 15.90 15.24 -5.67
C ILE A 250 16.65 14.26 -4.77
N ASP A 251 16.87 14.65 -3.53
CA ASP A 251 17.30 13.82 -2.43
C ASP A 251 16.46 14.18 -1.21
N THR A 252 15.52 13.31 -0.86
CA THR A 252 14.59 13.56 0.24
C THR A 252 14.31 12.30 1.03
N ARG A 253 14.07 12.47 2.32
CA ARG A 253 13.77 11.40 3.26
C ARG A 253 12.53 11.71 4.07
N ILE A 254 11.72 10.69 4.31
CA ILE A 254 10.59 10.74 5.24
C ILE A 254 10.93 9.81 6.40
N ILE A 255 11.00 10.35 7.60
CA ILE A 255 11.63 9.68 8.74
C ILE A 255 10.73 9.70 9.97
N ASN A 256 10.65 8.57 10.65
CA ASN A 256 10.12 8.46 12.01
C ASN A 256 11.06 7.56 12.83
N GLU A 257 11.75 8.14 13.81
CA GLU A 257 12.76 7.46 14.65
C GLU A 257 12.21 7.07 16.03
N THR A 258 11.07 7.61 16.42
CA THR A 258 10.56 7.46 17.79
C THR A 258 9.46 6.42 17.90
N GLY A 259 8.70 6.21 16.83
CA GLY A 259 7.45 5.44 16.85
C GLY A 259 6.22 6.28 17.25
N ILE A 260 6.37 7.60 17.40
CA ILE A 260 5.28 8.54 17.63
C ILE A 260 4.96 9.21 16.29
N LEU A 261 3.71 9.12 15.84
CA LEU A 261 3.33 9.61 14.52
C LEU A 261 3.66 11.10 14.31
N ASN A 262 3.47 11.93 15.33
CA ASN A 262 3.72 13.37 15.26
C ASN A 262 5.21 13.73 15.13
N ASP A 263 6.11 12.82 15.46
CA ASP A 263 7.56 13.03 15.33
C ASP A 263 8.05 12.72 13.90
N THR A 264 7.13 12.38 13.00
CA THR A 264 7.46 12.19 11.59
C THR A 264 7.87 13.52 10.96
N TYR A 265 8.98 13.50 10.24
CA TYR A 265 9.49 14.66 9.53
C TYR A 265 9.96 14.32 8.12
N VAL A 266 10.01 15.34 7.26
CA VAL A 266 10.55 15.26 5.91
C VAL A 266 11.81 16.09 5.84
N SER A 267 12.92 15.47 5.42
CA SER A 267 14.18 16.16 5.12
C SER A 267 14.37 16.21 3.59
N LEU A 268 14.30 17.39 3.01
CA LEU A 268 14.71 17.65 1.63
C LEU A 268 16.17 18.10 1.66
N ASP A 269 17.08 17.14 1.51
CA ASP A 269 18.53 17.39 1.60
C ASP A 269 19.05 18.12 0.37
N ASN A 270 18.43 17.84 -0.79
CA ASN A 270 18.71 18.53 -2.03
C ASN A 270 17.51 18.54 -2.98
N LEU A 271 17.18 19.70 -3.49
CA LEU A 271 16.36 19.88 -4.68
C LEU A 271 17.08 20.87 -5.58
N SER A 272 17.52 20.42 -6.76
CA SER A 272 18.12 21.27 -7.78
C SER A 272 17.35 21.12 -9.08
N PHE A 273 17.11 22.23 -9.75
CA PHE A 273 16.45 22.22 -11.05
C PHE A 273 16.78 23.47 -11.88
N LYS A 274 16.47 23.40 -13.16
CA LYS A 274 16.59 24.51 -14.12
C LYS A 274 15.26 24.83 -14.78
N ILE A 275 15.04 26.13 -14.99
CA ILE A 275 14.01 26.62 -15.89
C ILE A 275 14.73 27.53 -16.89
N ASP A 276 14.82 27.10 -18.15
CA ASP A 276 15.66 27.74 -19.18
C ASP A 276 17.14 27.79 -18.74
N GLN A 277 17.69 28.98 -18.50
CA GLN A 277 19.05 29.18 -18.00
C GLN A 277 19.10 29.42 -16.48
N ASP A 278 17.94 29.58 -15.84
CA ASP A 278 17.85 29.92 -14.44
C ASP A 278 17.96 28.66 -13.60
N VAL A 279 18.89 28.61 -12.64
CA VAL A 279 19.16 27.49 -11.76
C VAL A 279 18.64 27.77 -10.37
N PHE A 280 17.97 26.79 -9.80
CA PHE A 280 17.40 26.84 -8.45
C PHE A 280 17.92 25.68 -7.61
N ASN A 281 18.20 25.96 -6.35
CA ASN A 281 18.58 24.95 -5.36
C ASN A 281 17.77 25.20 -4.09
N ALA A 282 17.19 24.15 -3.54
CA ALA A 282 16.43 24.21 -2.31
C ALA A 282 16.83 23.12 -1.34
N LYS A 283 16.65 23.40 -0.06
CA LYS A 283 16.67 22.47 1.05
C LYS A 283 15.53 22.80 1.99
N ALA A 284 14.96 21.80 2.62
CA ALA A 284 13.88 22.02 3.58
C ALA A 284 13.87 20.91 4.66
N ASN A 285 13.37 21.30 5.83
CA ASN A 285 12.98 20.36 6.87
C ASN A 285 11.53 20.67 7.26
N ILE A 286 10.66 19.66 7.19
CA ILE A 286 9.24 19.81 7.47
C ILE A 286 8.91 18.91 8.66
N ARG A 287 8.49 19.48 9.77
CA ARG A 287 8.13 18.80 11.02
C ARG A 287 6.64 18.97 11.31
N ASN A 288 6.10 18.18 12.22
CA ASN A 288 4.69 18.20 12.63
C ASN A 288 3.73 18.06 11.44
N ILE A 289 4.05 17.20 10.49
CA ILE A 289 3.31 17.06 9.22
C ILE A 289 1.85 16.61 9.39
N THR A 290 1.52 16.02 10.54
CA THR A 290 0.18 15.51 10.86
C THR A 290 -0.74 16.56 11.53
N GLN A 291 -0.20 17.72 11.89
CA GLN A 291 -0.93 18.80 12.57
C GLN A 291 -0.63 20.16 11.90
N ASN A 292 0.07 21.02 12.65
CA ASN A 292 0.53 22.30 12.12
C ASN A 292 1.96 22.15 11.61
N ALA A 293 2.12 21.91 10.33
CA ALA A 293 3.43 21.70 9.71
C ALA A 293 4.34 22.94 9.91
N ILE A 294 5.54 22.69 10.43
CA ILE A 294 6.60 23.70 10.56
C ILE A 294 7.60 23.45 9.45
N VAL A 295 7.81 24.47 8.61
CA VAL A 295 8.70 24.37 7.44
C VAL A 295 9.89 25.29 7.64
N ASP A 296 11.09 24.72 7.73
CA ASP A 296 12.35 25.43 7.62
C ASP A 296 12.92 25.19 6.23
N ALA A 297 12.94 26.20 5.38
CA ALA A 297 13.36 26.06 4.00
C ALA A 297 14.32 27.16 3.55
N ALA A 298 15.25 26.78 2.69
CA ALA A 298 16.14 27.69 2.00
C ALA A 298 16.03 27.46 0.50
N LEU A 299 15.77 28.51 -0.24
CA LEU A 299 15.76 28.52 -1.70
C LEU A 299 16.82 29.53 -2.19
N LYS A 300 17.71 29.07 -3.08
CA LYS A 300 18.69 29.91 -3.77
C LYS A 300 18.45 29.77 -5.27
N GLY A 301 18.48 30.87 -5.99
CA GLY A 301 18.33 30.86 -7.44
C GLY A 301 18.65 32.19 -8.07
N THR A 302 18.88 32.17 -9.36
CA THR A 302 19.02 33.36 -10.19
C THR A 302 17.84 33.41 -11.15
N ILE A 303 17.12 34.51 -11.17
CA ILE A 303 16.00 34.73 -12.07
C ILE A 303 16.36 35.85 -13.05
N ASN A 304 16.35 35.51 -14.33
CA ASN A 304 16.39 36.51 -15.37
C ASN A 304 14.98 37.04 -15.62
N LEU A 305 14.70 38.23 -15.12
CA LEU A 305 13.36 38.83 -15.21
C LEU A 305 12.88 39.02 -16.67
N ALA A 306 13.80 39.18 -17.64
CA ALA A 306 13.46 39.23 -19.06
C ALA A 306 12.90 37.91 -19.61
N ASN A 307 13.15 36.79 -18.93
CA ASN A 307 12.65 35.47 -19.31
C ASN A 307 11.40 35.08 -18.52
N LEU A 308 11.03 35.77 -17.46
CA LEU A 308 9.92 35.43 -16.59
C LEU A 308 8.59 35.31 -17.37
N SER A 309 8.29 36.26 -18.24
CA SER A 309 7.09 36.25 -19.09
C SER A 309 7.12 35.14 -20.15
N LYS A 310 8.31 34.63 -20.51
CA LYS A 310 8.48 33.48 -21.43
C LYS A 310 8.34 32.14 -20.71
N ALA A 311 8.63 32.10 -19.41
CA ALA A 311 8.51 30.89 -18.59
C ALA A 311 7.09 30.74 -18.03
N TYR A 312 6.48 31.83 -17.64
CA TYR A 312 5.13 31.87 -17.08
C TYR A 312 4.32 33.00 -17.76
N PRO A 313 3.20 32.70 -18.42
CA PRO A 313 2.39 33.70 -19.10
C PRO A 313 1.66 34.59 -18.07
N ILE A 314 2.30 35.66 -17.65
CA ILE A 314 1.68 36.67 -16.81
C ILE A 314 0.74 37.49 -17.69
N LYS A 315 -0.57 37.39 -17.45
CA LYS A 315 -1.54 38.35 -17.99
C LYS A 315 -1.42 39.61 -17.16
N LEU A 316 -0.79 40.63 -17.74
CA LEU A 316 -0.80 41.99 -17.22
C LEU A 316 -2.16 42.64 -17.48
#